data_fca3af7683b87a29b6836d70c60e6023
#
_entry.id   fca3af7683b87a29b6836d70c60e6023
#
_cell.length_a   1.000
_cell.length_b   1.000
_cell.length_c   1.000
_cell.angle_alpha   90.00
_cell.angle_beta   90.00
_cell.angle_gamma   90.00
#
_symmetry.space_group_name_H-M   'P 1'
#
loop_
_entity.id
_entity.type
_entity.pdbx_description
1 polymer ?
#
loop_
_entity_poly.entity_id
_entity_poly.type
_entity_poly.pdbx_seq_one_letter_code
_entity_poly.pdbx_strand_id
1 'polypeptide(L)'
;MPPPIPRHPSSPPGHSPLPRRLAHPGGQRRSGSRLRREPAYLMPLATGAAGLLLLLGLSLQGMALQERVQVGAQERLRREEDLLASAAHQLLAALNSSHHCLLSLPLARWESDGAACASPQDLAALRRGVVWAVPVRLLAWRPGSDGLSAELELLLEAGEGRAARRGQFGAHLAGDPLQAVDLQARDLGGPLP
;
A
#
# COMPACT_ATOMS: atom_id res chain seq x y z
N MET A 1 -6.08 -10.62 -32.05
CA MET A 1 -5.05 -11.61 -31.67
C MET A 1 -4.35 -11.08 -30.43
N PRO A 2 -4.46 -11.73 -29.29
CA PRO A 2 -3.71 -11.33 -28.09
C PRO A 2 -2.24 -11.77 -28.21
N PRO A 3 -1.29 -11.01 -27.63
CA PRO A 3 0.13 -11.35 -27.65
C PRO A 3 0.42 -12.57 -26.76
N PRO A 4 1.46 -13.36 -27.08
CA PRO A 4 1.83 -14.55 -26.34
C PRO A 4 2.44 -14.21 -24.97
N ILE A 5 2.01 -14.95 -23.95
CA ILE A 5 2.48 -14.86 -22.56
C ILE A 5 3.89 -15.44 -22.49
N PRO A 6 4.90 -14.74 -21.93
CA PRO A 6 6.23 -15.28 -21.72
C PRO A 6 6.20 -16.39 -20.65
N ARG A 7 6.71 -17.57 -21.02
CA ARG A 7 6.91 -18.70 -20.10
C ARG A 7 8.14 -18.42 -19.22
N HIS A 8 7.94 -18.39 -17.92
CA HIS A 8 9.03 -18.38 -16.95
C HIS A 8 9.74 -19.74 -16.94
N PRO A 9 11.08 -19.78 -16.98
CA PRO A 9 11.82 -21.01 -16.79
C PRO A 9 11.73 -21.49 -15.34
N SER A 10 11.31 -22.74 -15.17
CA SER A 10 11.28 -23.46 -13.90
C SER A 10 12.71 -23.71 -13.41
N SER A 11 13.00 -23.23 -12.20
CA SER A 11 14.26 -23.48 -11.49
C SER A 11 14.37 -24.96 -11.10
N PRO A 12 15.57 -25.57 -11.23
CA PRO A 12 15.81 -26.95 -10.84
C PRO A 12 15.85 -27.09 -9.30
N PRO A 13 15.45 -28.25 -8.75
CA PRO A 13 15.47 -28.52 -7.31
C PRO A 13 16.91 -28.65 -6.82
N GLY A 14 17.29 -27.79 -5.88
CA GLY A 14 18.58 -27.83 -5.19
C GLY A 14 18.70 -29.08 -4.32
N HIS A 15 19.67 -29.94 -4.64
CA HIS A 15 20.11 -31.05 -3.81
C HIS A 15 20.79 -30.51 -2.54
N SER A 16 20.16 -30.70 -1.40
CA SER A 16 20.79 -30.49 -0.08
C SER A 16 21.78 -31.62 0.19
N PRO A 17 23.06 -31.33 0.48
CA PRO A 17 23.98 -32.37 0.93
C PRO A 17 23.71 -32.72 2.41
N LEU A 18 23.53 -34.01 2.66
CA LEU A 18 23.41 -34.61 3.99
C LEU A 18 24.68 -34.36 4.82
N PRO A 19 24.57 -34.03 6.10
CA PRO A 19 25.74 -33.92 6.97
C PRO A 19 26.30 -35.31 7.27
N ARG A 20 27.55 -35.51 6.89
CA ARG A 20 28.40 -36.66 7.24
C ARG A 20 28.51 -36.78 8.75
N ARG A 21 27.98 -37.85 9.31
CA ARG A 21 28.26 -38.29 10.69
C ARG A 21 29.74 -38.64 10.82
N LEU A 22 30.50 -37.80 11.49
CA LEU A 22 31.81 -38.16 12.02
C LEU A 22 31.60 -38.95 13.30
N ALA A 23 31.86 -40.25 13.19
CA ALA A 23 31.98 -41.15 14.33
C ALA A 23 33.25 -40.80 15.12
N HIS A 24 33.11 -40.33 16.35
CA HIS A 24 34.23 -40.23 17.29
C HIS A 24 34.34 -41.52 18.09
N PRO A 25 35.50 -42.20 18.04
CA PRO A 25 35.76 -43.36 18.90
C PRO A 25 36.07 -42.92 20.34
N GLY A 26 35.57 -43.71 21.23
CA GLY A 26 35.58 -43.52 22.65
C GLY A 26 36.93 -43.23 23.30
N GLY A 27 36.86 -42.44 24.30
CA GLY A 27 37.86 -42.20 25.32
C GLY A 27 37.17 -42.00 26.65
N GLN A 28 36.70 -43.10 27.25
CA GLN A 28 36.24 -43.09 28.64
C GLN A 28 37.43 -42.90 29.58
N ARG A 29 37.87 -41.67 29.75
CA ARG A 29 38.69 -41.33 30.94
C ARG A 29 37.73 -41.06 32.08
N ARG A 30 37.58 -42.07 32.98
CA ARG A 30 37.07 -41.89 34.34
C ARG A 30 37.99 -40.96 35.08
N SER A 31 37.74 -39.65 34.96
CA SER A 31 38.34 -38.64 35.83
C SER A 31 37.44 -38.56 37.04
N GLY A 32 37.96 -39.11 38.19
CA GLY A 32 37.31 -38.99 39.48
C GLY A 32 37.05 -37.52 39.80
N SER A 33 35.83 -37.10 39.58
CA SER A 33 35.38 -35.78 40.02
C SER A 33 35.31 -35.74 41.53
N ARG A 34 36.35 -35.25 42.15
CA ARG A 34 36.25 -34.69 43.50
C ARG A 34 35.12 -33.67 43.40
N LEU A 35 33.98 -33.98 43.97
CA LEU A 35 32.90 -33.02 44.22
C LEU A 35 33.50 -31.88 45.12
N ARG A 36 34.16 -30.93 44.49
CA ARG A 36 34.40 -29.64 45.08
C ARG A 36 33.03 -29.11 45.44
N ARG A 37 32.80 -28.91 46.73
CA ARG A 37 31.63 -28.14 47.20
C ARG A 37 31.68 -26.78 46.49
N GLU A 38 31.05 -26.68 45.35
CA GLU A 38 30.87 -25.40 44.69
C GLU A 38 29.97 -24.54 45.57
N PRO A 39 30.37 -23.28 45.79
CA PRO A 39 29.63 -22.39 46.66
C PRO A 39 28.20 -22.25 46.16
N ALA A 40 27.24 -22.36 47.07
CA ALA A 40 25.78 -22.33 46.82
C ALA A 40 25.28 -21.07 46.06
N TYR A 41 26.20 -20.18 45.69
CA TYR A 41 25.93 -18.94 44.93
C TYR A 41 25.84 -19.12 43.42
N LEU A 42 26.31 -20.22 42.85
CA LEU A 42 26.25 -20.43 41.37
C LEU A 42 24.84 -20.67 40.87
N MET A 43 23.99 -21.33 41.68
CA MET A 43 22.61 -21.59 41.29
C MET A 43 21.75 -20.31 41.12
N PRO A 44 21.73 -19.38 42.09
CA PRO A 44 20.94 -18.15 41.91
C PRO A 44 21.50 -17.24 40.80
N LEU A 45 22.80 -17.29 40.53
CA LEU A 45 23.44 -16.53 39.47
C LEU A 45 23.06 -17.09 38.07
N ALA A 46 23.03 -18.41 37.93
CA ALA A 46 22.61 -19.07 36.72
C ALA A 46 21.12 -18.84 36.40
N THR A 47 20.25 -18.90 37.41
CA THR A 47 18.81 -18.61 37.25
C THR A 47 18.55 -17.13 36.94
N GLY A 48 19.30 -16.22 37.55
CA GLY A 48 19.24 -14.80 37.24
C GLY A 48 19.66 -14.49 35.79
N ALA A 49 20.77 -15.08 35.33
CA ALA A 49 21.24 -14.93 33.95
C ALA A 49 20.26 -15.50 32.94
N ALA A 50 19.67 -16.68 33.21
CA ALA A 50 18.66 -17.27 32.37
C ALA A 50 17.39 -16.40 32.29
N GLY A 51 16.96 -15.83 33.41
CA GLY A 51 15.85 -14.88 33.47
C GLY A 51 16.07 -13.63 32.63
N LEU A 52 17.29 -13.04 32.74
CA LEU A 52 17.67 -11.88 31.90
C LEU A 52 17.68 -12.21 30.42
N LEU A 53 18.22 -13.35 30.02
CA LEU A 53 18.21 -13.79 28.61
C LEU A 53 16.80 -14.01 28.07
N LEU A 54 15.89 -14.57 28.88
CA LEU A 54 14.48 -14.73 28.49
C LEU A 54 13.80 -13.36 28.32
N LEU A 55 14.01 -12.40 29.22
CA LEU A 55 13.46 -11.06 29.11
C LEU A 55 13.99 -10.32 27.88
N LEU A 56 15.28 -10.43 27.59
CA LEU A 56 15.88 -9.88 26.37
C LEU A 56 15.30 -10.53 25.12
N GLY A 57 15.13 -11.85 25.12
CA GLY A 57 14.53 -12.58 24.00
C GLY A 57 13.08 -12.15 23.73
N LEU A 58 12.27 -11.99 24.77
CA LEU A 58 10.90 -11.50 24.66
C LEU A 58 10.83 -10.05 24.15
N SER A 59 11.75 -9.19 24.60
CA SER A 59 11.83 -7.81 24.12
C SER A 59 12.16 -7.71 22.64
N LEU A 60 13.09 -8.52 22.15
CA LEU A 60 13.45 -8.58 20.73
C LEU A 60 12.30 -9.11 19.86
N GLN A 61 11.55 -10.10 20.35
CA GLN A 61 10.37 -10.60 19.64
C GLN A 61 9.27 -9.54 19.56
N GLY A 62 9.07 -8.74 20.62
CA GLY A 62 8.11 -7.64 20.63
C GLY A 62 8.43 -6.58 19.58
N MET A 63 9.70 -6.20 19.43
CA MET A 63 10.13 -5.24 18.40
C MET A 63 9.90 -5.76 16.98
N ALA A 64 10.24 -7.02 16.71
CA ALA A 64 10.04 -7.63 15.39
C ALA A 64 8.56 -7.72 14.99
N LEU A 65 7.65 -7.93 15.95
CA LEU A 65 6.21 -7.90 15.70
C LEU A 65 5.71 -6.48 15.40
N GLN A 66 6.21 -5.48 16.14
CA GLN A 66 5.84 -4.08 15.87
C GLN A 66 6.28 -3.62 14.48
N GLU A 67 7.49 -3.96 14.06
CA GLU A 67 7.96 -3.64 12.70
C GLU A 67 7.06 -4.25 11.63
N ARG A 68 6.65 -5.50 11.77
CA ARG A 68 5.75 -6.17 10.80
C ARG A 68 4.39 -5.50 10.72
N VAL A 69 3.83 -5.06 11.85
CA VAL A 69 2.55 -4.34 11.87
C VAL A 69 2.68 -2.98 11.20
N GLN A 70 3.77 -2.25 11.45
CA GLN A 70 4.03 -0.96 10.83
C GLN A 70 4.22 -1.07 9.30
N VAL A 71 5.02 -2.04 8.84
CA VAL A 71 5.22 -2.30 7.41
C VAL A 71 3.90 -2.64 6.74
N GLY A 72 3.08 -3.52 7.33
CA GLY A 72 1.77 -3.86 6.79
C GLY A 72 0.80 -2.67 6.73
N ALA A 73 0.84 -1.77 7.71
CA ALA A 73 0.05 -0.54 7.69
C ALA A 73 0.52 0.42 6.59
N GLN A 74 1.84 0.62 6.42
CA GLN A 74 2.40 1.46 5.37
C GLN A 74 2.10 0.93 3.97
N GLU A 75 2.17 -0.38 3.76
CA GLU A 75 1.81 -0.98 2.47
C GLU A 75 0.34 -0.76 2.11
N ARG A 76 -0.57 -0.86 3.10
CA ARG A 76 -1.99 -0.56 2.89
C ARG A 76 -2.20 0.90 2.49
N LEU A 77 -1.55 1.83 3.19
CA LEU A 77 -1.62 3.25 2.88
C LEU A 77 -1.14 3.54 1.45
N ARG A 78 0.00 3.01 1.05
CA ARG A 78 0.52 3.14 -0.32
C ARG A 78 -0.43 2.59 -1.37
N ARG A 79 -1.02 1.42 -1.14
CA ARG A 79 -2.01 0.84 -2.07
C ARG A 79 -3.25 1.72 -2.23
N GLU A 80 -3.71 2.35 -1.16
CA GLU A 80 -4.85 3.28 -1.21
C GLU A 80 -4.49 4.56 -1.96
N GLU A 81 -3.27 5.06 -1.79
CA GLU A 81 -2.72 6.18 -2.55
C GLU A 81 -2.62 5.87 -4.05
N ASP A 82 -2.09 4.69 -4.40
CA ASP A 82 -1.99 4.22 -5.77
C ASP A 82 -3.39 4.05 -6.42
N LEU A 83 -4.38 3.57 -5.65
CA LEU A 83 -5.76 3.46 -6.11
C LEU A 83 -6.37 4.83 -6.40
N LEU A 84 -6.19 5.81 -5.52
CA LEU A 84 -6.67 7.18 -5.72
C LEU A 84 -5.99 7.83 -6.91
N ALA A 85 -4.67 7.69 -7.05
CA ALA A 85 -3.92 8.21 -8.20
C ALA A 85 -4.39 7.55 -9.51
N SER A 86 -4.58 6.24 -9.52
CA SER A 86 -5.10 5.52 -10.68
C SER A 86 -6.50 5.97 -11.05
N ALA A 87 -7.38 6.21 -10.07
CA ALA A 87 -8.72 6.73 -10.28
C ALA A 87 -8.69 8.13 -10.89
N ALA A 88 -7.81 9.00 -10.37
CA ALA A 88 -7.64 10.34 -10.90
C ALA A 88 -7.16 10.34 -12.35
N HIS A 89 -6.18 9.50 -12.69
CA HIS A 89 -5.72 9.34 -14.06
C HIS A 89 -6.80 8.79 -15.01
N GLN A 90 -7.59 7.80 -14.58
CA GLN A 90 -8.69 7.26 -15.37
C GLN A 90 -9.77 8.30 -15.63
N LEU A 91 -10.13 9.08 -14.61
CA LEU A 91 -11.09 10.18 -14.76
C LEU A 91 -10.59 11.22 -15.75
N LEU A 92 -9.34 11.66 -15.62
CA LEU A 92 -8.75 12.66 -16.54
C LEU A 92 -8.65 12.10 -17.96
N ALA A 93 -8.31 10.83 -18.14
CA ALA A 93 -8.30 10.20 -19.46
C ALA A 93 -9.71 10.18 -20.09
N ALA A 94 -10.77 9.91 -19.32
CA ALA A 94 -12.14 9.96 -19.80
C ALA A 94 -12.57 11.39 -20.14
N LEU A 95 -12.22 12.37 -19.32
CA LEU A 95 -12.48 13.79 -19.59
C LEU A 95 -11.77 14.25 -20.87
N ASN A 96 -10.50 13.91 -21.02
CA ASN A 96 -9.70 14.29 -22.20
C ASN A 96 -10.20 13.64 -23.50
N SER A 97 -10.70 12.41 -23.43
CA SER A 97 -11.10 11.66 -24.64
C SER A 97 -12.46 12.06 -25.19
N SER A 98 -13.45 12.20 -24.33
CA SER A 98 -14.85 12.31 -24.75
C SER A 98 -15.60 13.49 -24.15
N HIS A 99 -15.07 14.08 -23.08
CA HIS A 99 -15.81 15.06 -22.27
C HIS A 99 -14.99 16.31 -21.95
N HIS A 100 -14.11 16.72 -22.85
CA HIS A 100 -13.21 17.88 -22.66
C HIS A 100 -13.93 19.18 -22.32
N CYS A 101 -15.18 19.36 -22.73
CA CYS A 101 -16.00 20.51 -22.37
C CYS A 101 -16.31 20.58 -20.86
N LEU A 102 -16.32 19.43 -20.14
CA LEU A 102 -16.52 19.41 -18.69
C LEU A 102 -15.31 19.92 -17.92
N LEU A 103 -14.13 19.97 -18.54
CA LEU A 103 -12.91 20.43 -17.89
C LEU A 103 -13.01 21.89 -17.43
N SER A 104 -13.72 22.73 -18.20
CA SER A 104 -13.94 24.14 -17.87
C SER A 104 -15.09 24.40 -16.91
N LEU A 105 -15.92 23.39 -16.64
CA LEU A 105 -17.12 23.52 -15.81
C LEU A 105 -16.91 22.92 -14.41
N PRO A 106 -17.28 23.63 -13.34
CA PRO A 106 -17.27 23.04 -12.00
C PRO A 106 -18.29 21.90 -11.90
N LEU A 107 -17.99 20.87 -11.06
CA LEU A 107 -18.82 19.66 -10.90
C LEU A 107 -20.31 19.98 -10.67
N ALA A 108 -20.61 21.07 -9.95
CA ALA A 108 -22.00 21.48 -9.69
C ALA A 108 -22.79 21.88 -10.94
N ARG A 109 -22.08 22.26 -12.02
CA ARG A 109 -22.69 22.67 -13.30
C ARG A 109 -22.69 21.57 -14.35
N TRP A 110 -22.12 20.41 -14.08
CA TRP A 110 -22.06 19.32 -15.06
C TRP A 110 -23.44 18.85 -15.52
N GLU A 111 -24.45 18.86 -14.63
CA GLU A 111 -25.81 18.43 -14.96
C GLU A 111 -26.60 19.47 -15.77
N SER A 112 -26.36 20.76 -15.54
CA SER A 112 -27.05 21.84 -16.25
C SER A 112 -26.36 22.20 -17.55
N ASP A 113 -25.07 22.54 -17.46
CA ASP A 113 -24.33 23.14 -18.56
C ASP A 113 -23.54 22.11 -19.37
N GLY A 114 -23.24 20.95 -18.76
CA GLY A 114 -22.55 19.84 -19.39
C GLY A 114 -23.44 18.91 -20.22
N ALA A 115 -24.75 19.06 -20.16
CA ALA A 115 -25.71 18.21 -20.89
C ALA A 115 -25.52 18.23 -22.42
N ALA A 116 -24.87 19.28 -22.94
CA ALA A 116 -24.55 19.38 -24.38
C ALA A 116 -23.40 18.44 -24.81
N CYS A 117 -22.57 17.98 -23.88
CA CYS A 117 -21.37 17.20 -24.19
C CYS A 117 -21.24 15.87 -23.45
N ALA A 118 -22.14 15.55 -22.56
CA ALA A 118 -22.17 14.26 -21.86
C ALA A 118 -23.61 13.86 -21.57
N SER A 119 -23.92 12.59 -21.77
CA SER A 119 -25.22 12.06 -21.40
C SER A 119 -25.36 11.98 -19.86
N PRO A 120 -26.58 11.94 -19.30
CA PRO A 120 -26.76 11.73 -17.86
C PRO A 120 -26.12 10.44 -17.34
N GLN A 121 -26.02 9.41 -18.19
CA GLN A 121 -25.36 8.14 -17.86
C GLN A 121 -23.84 8.31 -17.78
N ASP A 122 -23.25 9.06 -18.71
CA ASP A 122 -21.80 9.36 -18.70
C ASP A 122 -21.43 10.20 -17.47
N LEU A 123 -22.25 11.20 -17.15
CA LEU A 123 -22.06 12.01 -15.95
C LEU A 123 -22.11 11.18 -14.67
N ALA A 124 -23.06 10.22 -14.60
CA ALA A 124 -23.15 9.30 -13.46
C ALA A 124 -21.92 8.40 -13.38
N ALA A 125 -21.41 7.90 -14.53
CA ALA A 125 -20.20 7.07 -14.61
C ALA A 125 -18.94 7.85 -14.24
N LEU A 126 -18.81 9.11 -14.66
CA LEU A 126 -17.70 9.98 -14.29
C LEU A 126 -17.70 10.32 -12.77
N ARG A 127 -18.89 10.43 -12.18
CA ARG A 127 -19.01 10.70 -10.73
C ARG A 127 -18.78 9.47 -9.85
N ARG A 128 -19.04 8.27 -10.36
CA ARG A 128 -18.90 7.00 -9.64
C ARG A 128 -18.18 6.00 -10.51
N GLY A 129 -16.90 5.83 -10.26
CA GLY A 129 -16.06 4.86 -10.95
C GLY A 129 -15.76 3.64 -10.08
N VAL A 130 -15.15 2.64 -10.70
CA VAL A 130 -14.59 1.47 -10.00
C VAL A 130 -13.17 1.29 -10.51
N VAL A 131 -12.20 1.30 -9.59
CA VAL A 131 -10.78 1.08 -9.89
C VAL A 131 -10.33 -0.16 -9.13
N TRP A 132 -9.89 -1.19 -9.85
CA TRP A 132 -9.45 -2.47 -9.25
C TRP A 132 -10.51 -3.08 -8.29
N ALA A 133 -11.78 -3.08 -8.72
CA ALA A 133 -12.94 -3.52 -7.94
C ALA A 133 -13.25 -2.66 -6.69
N VAL A 134 -12.63 -1.49 -6.56
CA VAL A 134 -12.88 -0.56 -5.48
C VAL A 134 -13.72 0.59 -5.97
N PRO A 135 -14.88 0.89 -5.33
CA PRO A 135 -15.70 2.03 -5.72
C PRO A 135 -15.03 3.35 -5.32
N VAL A 136 -15.01 4.27 -6.28
CA VAL A 136 -14.46 5.61 -6.14
C VAL A 136 -15.53 6.63 -6.52
N ARG A 137 -15.61 7.72 -5.79
CA ARG A 137 -16.56 8.79 -6.06
C ARG A 137 -15.84 10.13 -6.22
N LEU A 138 -16.21 10.86 -7.26
CA LEU A 138 -15.80 12.23 -7.47
C LEU A 138 -16.59 13.14 -6.51
N LEU A 139 -15.89 13.84 -5.62
CA LEU A 139 -16.50 14.78 -4.66
C LEU A 139 -16.50 16.20 -5.20
N ALA A 140 -15.42 16.60 -5.85
CA ALA A 140 -15.31 17.94 -6.41
C ALA A 140 -14.43 17.93 -7.68
N TRP A 141 -14.80 18.79 -8.62
CA TRP A 141 -14.01 19.26 -9.72
C TRP A 141 -14.16 20.78 -9.77
N ARG A 142 -13.08 21.51 -9.59
CA ARG A 142 -13.08 22.97 -9.51
C ARG A 142 -12.02 23.52 -10.46
N PRO A 143 -12.40 23.97 -11.65
CA PRO A 143 -11.49 24.73 -12.51
C PRO A 143 -11.01 25.99 -11.81
N GLY A 144 -9.72 26.29 -11.94
CA GLY A 144 -9.14 27.53 -11.45
C GLY A 144 -9.62 28.74 -12.25
N SER A 145 -9.55 29.91 -11.64
CA SER A 145 -9.93 31.18 -12.29
C SER A 145 -9.02 31.56 -13.47
N ASP A 146 -7.83 30.94 -13.52
CA ASP A 146 -6.86 31.11 -14.61
C ASP A 146 -7.20 30.27 -15.86
N GLY A 147 -8.13 29.35 -15.77
CA GLY A 147 -8.49 28.41 -16.83
C GLY A 147 -7.38 27.39 -17.18
N LEU A 148 -6.25 27.41 -16.47
CA LEU A 148 -5.08 26.55 -16.71
C LEU A 148 -4.86 25.52 -15.60
N SER A 149 -5.64 25.61 -14.56
CA SER A 149 -5.56 24.67 -13.42
C SER A 149 -6.95 24.16 -13.05
N ALA A 150 -6.97 23.01 -12.38
CA ALA A 150 -8.18 22.48 -11.75
C ALA A 150 -7.84 21.71 -10.48
N GLU A 151 -8.77 21.71 -9.54
CA GLU A 151 -8.70 20.86 -8.34
C GLU A 151 -9.67 19.71 -8.45
N LEU A 152 -9.17 18.53 -8.20
CA LEU A 152 -9.89 17.27 -8.21
C LEU A 152 -9.92 16.67 -6.81
N GLU A 153 -11.10 16.30 -6.33
CA GLU A 153 -11.25 15.64 -5.04
C GLU A 153 -11.99 14.31 -5.22
N LEU A 154 -11.35 13.22 -4.82
CA LEU A 154 -11.86 11.86 -4.91
C LEU A 154 -12.07 11.25 -3.53
N LEU A 155 -13.08 10.39 -3.41
CA LEU A 155 -13.34 9.55 -2.26
C LEU A 155 -13.23 8.09 -2.65
N LEU A 156 -12.30 7.39 -2.04
CA LEU A 156 -12.26 5.94 -2.03
C LEU A 156 -13.29 5.47 -0.99
N GLU A 157 -14.31 4.73 -1.42
CA GLU A 157 -15.36 4.30 -0.51
C GLU A 157 -14.87 3.21 0.44
N ALA A 158 -15.45 3.16 1.65
CA ALA A 158 -15.15 2.12 2.61
C ALA A 158 -15.51 0.73 2.04
N GLY A 159 -14.76 -0.27 2.44
CA GLY A 159 -14.98 -1.67 2.04
C GLY A 159 -14.51 -2.61 3.14
N GLU A 160 -14.55 -3.92 2.88
CA GLU A 160 -14.10 -4.91 3.87
C GLU A 160 -12.67 -4.63 4.33
N GLY A 161 -12.53 -4.27 5.61
CA GLY A 161 -11.23 -3.98 6.24
C GLY A 161 -10.54 -2.68 5.79
N ARG A 162 -11.24 -1.79 5.07
CA ARG A 162 -10.72 -0.51 4.60
C ARG A 162 -11.64 0.64 5.02
N ALA A 163 -11.06 1.69 5.61
CA ALA A 163 -11.75 2.95 5.88
C ALA A 163 -11.93 3.75 4.58
N ALA A 164 -12.94 4.63 4.56
CA ALA A 164 -13.07 5.61 3.48
C ALA A 164 -11.88 6.56 3.50
N ARG A 165 -11.36 6.91 2.32
CA ARG A 165 -10.21 7.80 2.19
C ARG A 165 -10.42 8.85 1.12
N ARG A 166 -10.03 10.08 1.41
CA ARG A 166 -10.13 11.22 0.50
C ARG A 166 -8.76 11.53 -0.10
N GLY A 167 -8.72 11.86 -1.38
CA GLY A 167 -7.52 12.34 -2.08
C GLY A 167 -7.82 13.63 -2.82
N GLN A 168 -6.91 14.59 -2.71
CA GLN A 168 -6.95 15.86 -3.43
C GLN A 168 -5.80 15.92 -4.42
N PHE A 169 -6.12 16.35 -5.66
CA PHE A 169 -5.16 16.43 -6.75
C PHE A 169 -5.29 17.80 -7.43
N GLY A 170 -4.17 18.33 -7.87
CA GLY A 170 -4.13 19.45 -8.79
C GLY A 170 -3.92 18.94 -10.21
N ALA A 171 -4.73 19.40 -11.15
CA ALA A 171 -4.54 19.13 -12.57
C ALA A 171 -4.10 20.40 -13.28
N HIS A 172 -3.16 20.29 -14.21
CA HIS A 172 -2.81 21.36 -15.14
C HIS A 172 -3.56 21.17 -16.45
N LEU A 173 -4.18 22.24 -16.93
CA LEU A 173 -4.99 22.23 -18.14
C LEU A 173 -4.28 23.01 -19.23
N ALA A 174 -4.23 22.48 -20.45
CA ALA A 174 -3.60 23.14 -21.59
C ALA A 174 -4.19 22.65 -22.92
N GLY A 175 -3.92 23.41 -23.99
CA GLY A 175 -4.29 23.03 -25.36
C GLY A 175 -5.64 23.56 -25.82
N ASP A 176 -5.89 23.37 -27.12
CA ASP A 176 -7.17 23.64 -27.79
C ASP A 176 -7.48 22.46 -28.72
N PRO A 177 -8.41 21.55 -28.35
CA PRO A 177 -9.30 21.61 -27.19
C PRO A 177 -8.56 21.46 -25.85
N LEU A 178 -9.15 22.00 -24.78
CA LEU A 178 -8.62 21.94 -23.41
C LEU A 178 -8.42 20.49 -22.96
N GLN A 179 -7.24 20.18 -22.43
CA GLN A 179 -6.87 18.85 -21.94
C GLN A 179 -6.15 18.96 -20.60
N ALA A 180 -6.35 17.97 -19.74
CA ALA A 180 -5.54 17.82 -18.54
C ALA A 180 -4.22 17.11 -18.92
N VAL A 181 -3.10 17.83 -18.77
CA VAL A 181 -1.77 17.38 -19.24
C VAL A 181 -0.87 16.90 -18.09
N ASP A 182 -1.15 17.32 -16.87
CA ASP A 182 -0.40 16.92 -15.67
C ASP A 182 -1.34 16.74 -14.48
N LEU A 183 -0.96 15.86 -13.56
CA LEU A 183 -1.70 15.56 -12.35
C LEU A 183 -0.73 15.46 -11.18
N GLN A 184 -0.95 16.26 -10.14
CA GLN A 184 -0.14 16.27 -8.94
C GLN A 184 -1.01 15.97 -7.71
N ALA A 185 -0.62 14.99 -6.90
CA ALA A 185 -1.22 14.78 -5.61
C ALA A 185 -0.89 15.95 -4.69
N ARG A 186 -1.92 16.58 -4.10
CA ARG A 186 -1.76 17.70 -3.13
C ARG A 186 -1.91 17.22 -1.71
N ASP A 187 -2.93 16.44 -1.46
CA ASP A 187 -3.20 15.84 -0.15
C ASP A 187 -3.85 14.47 -0.35
N LEU A 188 -3.24 13.47 0.22
CA LEU A 188 -3.77 12.11 0.30
C LEU A 188 -4.21 11.89 1.75
N GLY A 189 -5.24 12.63 2.15
CA GLY A 189 -5.72 12.75 3.51
C GLY A 189 -5.85 11.44 4.28
N GLY A 190 -5.66 11.52 5.58
CA GLY A 190 -5.86 10.40 6.51
C GLY A 190 -7.29 9.82 6.45
N PRO A 191 -7.54 8.72 7.16
CA PRO A 191 -8.87 8.13 7.23
C PRO A 191 -9.87 9.17 7.74
N LEU A 192 -11.05 9.22 7.10
CA LEU A 192 -12.15 10.04 7.58
C LEU A 192 -12.60 9.48 8.94
N PRO A 193 -12.91 10.33 9.92
CA PRO A 193 -13.41 9.94 11.23
C PRO A 193 -14.72 9.17 11.15
#